data_d991cf359679914bc1ed7342a786ef91
#
_entry.id   d991cf359679914bc1ed7342a786ef91
#
_cell.length_a   1.000
_cell.length_b   1.000
_cell.length_c   1.000
_cell.angle_alpha   90.00
_cell.angle_beta   90.00
_cell.angle_gamma   90.00
#
_symmetry.space_group_name_H-M   'P 1'
#
loop_
_entity.id
_entity.type
_entity.pdbx_description
1 polymer ?
#
loop_
_entity_poly.entity_id
_entity_poly.type
_entity_poly.pdbx_seq_one_letter_code
_entity_poly.pdbx_strand_id
1 'polypeptide(L)'
;MWLFYCISYEFDRVAKIYTILEIVVFGNQLQWARTYHLDKIRGCERILLIGEGRGRLFTELIKTNTGAIITLVKSSEAMLSEIKNSTPSYNLSNHNFINLSFEDFKSFHKYDAVCTCFFWDCFEIKKIKSGLRKMHKMMESDAVWLNSDFAINTQTSVFYSYLHKVVIRLLHHFFKLNCKIEANKLQDILLLGEDSGFRLQSRRWHPTLPISSEFFVSK
;
A
#
# COMPACT_ATOMS: atom_id res chain seq x y z
N MET A 1 -9.65 19.29 -8.99
CA MET A 1 -8.66 19.92 -8.10
C MET A 1 -9.15 20.06 -6.65
N TRP A 2 -10.36 20.50 -6.36
CA TRP A 2 -10.89 20.64 -4.97
C TRP A 2 -11.15 19.32 -4.23
N LEU A 3 -11.57 18.26 -4.92
CA LEU A 3 -11.90 16.97 -4.30
C LEU A 3 -10.69 16.26 -3.69
N PHE A 4 -9.51 16.39 -4.30
CA PHE A 4 -8.28 15.75 -3.83
C PHE A 4 -7.66 16.43 -2.61
N TYR A 5 -7.83 17.75 -2.51
CA TYR A 5 -7.41 18.50 -1.31
C TYR A 5 -8.24 18.10 -0.09
N CYS A 6 -9.54 17.79 -0.27
CA CYS A 6 -10.41 17.28 0.79
C CYS A 6 -9.96 15.91 1.31
N ILE A 7 -9.55 14.97 0.45
CA ILE A 7 -9.16 13.61 0.87
C ILE A 7 -7.88 13.66 1.71
N SER A 8 -6.85 14.42 1.32
CA SER A 8 -5.61 14.53 2.09
C SER A 8 -5.82 15.21 3.45
N TYR A 9 -6.59 16.29 3.50
CA TYR A 9 -6.89 17.02 4.74
C TYR A 9 -7.76 16.19 5.72
N GLU A 10 -8.69 15.38 5.19
CA GLU A 10 -9.51 14.50 6.01
C GLU A 10 -8.70 13.32 6.58
N PHE A 11 -7.75 12.77 5.82
CA PHE A 11 -6.80 11.79 6.35
C PHE A 11 -5.94 12.36 7.48
N ASP A 12 -5.55 13.62 7.42
CA ASP A 12 -4.79 14.27 8.50
C ASP A 12 -5.60 14.39 9.79
N ARG A 13 -6.91 14.70 9.70
CA ARG A 13 -7.80 14.72 10.86
C ARG A 13 -8.01 13.35 11.50
N VAL A 14 -8.05 12.32 10.69
CA VAL A 14 -8.37 10.95 11.12
C VAL A 14 -7.10 10.14 11.42
N ALA A 15 -5.91 10.64 11.07
CA ALA A 15 -4.64 9.93 11.24
C ALA A 15 -4.42 9.39 12.66
N LYS A 16 -4.80 10.16 13.69
CA LYS A 16 -4.70 9.69 15.09
C LYS A 16 -5.70 8.58 15.41
N ILE A 17 -6.94 8.70 14.95
CA ILE A 17 -8.00 7.70 15.16
C ILE A 17 -7.68 6.44 14.35
N TYR A 18 -7.21 6.61 13.13
CA TYR A 18 -6.74 5.51 12.27
C TYR A 18 -5.64 4.71 12.97
N THR A 19 -4.67 5.40 13.57
CA THR A 19 -3.58 4.75 14.32
C THR A 19 -4.10 3.90 15.48
N ILE A 20 -5.04 4.44 16.25
CA ILE A 20 -5.64 3.69 17.37
C ILE A 20 -6.40 2.47 16.82
N LEU A 21 -7.17 2.63 15.75
CA LEU A 21 -7.91 1.55 15.10
C LEU A 21 -6.96 0.49 14.52
N GLU A 22 -5.90 0.91 13.83
CA GLU A 22 -4.86 0.00 13.31
C GLU A 22 -4.23 -0.81 14.45
N ILE A 23 -3.84 -0.17 15.55
CA ILE A 23 -3.22 -0.83 16.69
C ILE A 23 -4.20 -1.74 17.44
N VAL A 24 -5.41 -1.26 17.71
CA VAL A 24 -6.40 -1.99 18.52
C VAL A 24 -7.01 -3.17 17.75
N VAL A 25 -7.31 -2.99 16.46
CA VAL A 25 -7.97 -4.04 15.65
C VAL A 25 -6.96 -5.01 15.06
N PHE A 26 -5.83 -4.52 14.57
CA PHE A 26 -4.87 -5.34 13.80
C PHE A 26 -3.52 -5.52 14.51
N GLY A 27 -3.18 -4.69 15.50
CA GLY A 27 -1.89 -4.79 16.18
C GLY A 27 -0.72 -4.75 15.19
N ASN A 28 0.16 -5.75 15.27
CA ASN A 28 1.29 -5.90 14.35
C ASN A 28 0.98 -6.71 13.08
N GLN A 29 -0.27 -7.13 12.88
CA GLN A 29 -0.62 -8.04 11.79
C GLN A 29 -0.56 -7.37 10.41
N LEU A 30 -0.82 -6.05 10.35
CA LEU A 30 -0.61 -5.30 9.11
C LEU A 30 0.88 -5.24 8.74
N GLN A 31 1.77 -5.18 9.73
CA GLN A 31 3.22 -5.22 9.49
C GLN A 31 3.66 -6.59 8.95
N TRP A 32 3.09 -7.68 9.44
CA TRP A 32 3.31 -9.00 8.86
C TRP A 32 3.07 -9.00 7.34
N ALA A 33 1.92 -8.48 6.89
CA ALA A 33 1.61 -8.44 5.46
C ALA A 33 2.61 -7.57 4.67
N ARG A 34 3.01 -6.41 5.21
CA ARG A 34 3.99 -5.51 4.58
C ARG A 34 5.36 -6.14 4.39
N THR A 35 5.78 -7.01 5.32
CA THR A 35 7.14 -7.55 5.34
C THR A 35 7.27 -8.99 4.87
N TYR A 36 6.16 -9.70 4.67
CA TYR A 36 6.17 -11.14 4.36
C TYR A 36 7.01 -11.50 3.14
N HIS A 37 6.93 -10.71 2.07
CA HIS A 37 7.69 -10.93 0.83
C HIS A 37 8.87 -9.96 0.67
N LEU A 38 9.31 -9.29 1.74
CA LEU A 38 10.35 -8.27 1.67
C LEU A 38 11.70 -8.81 1.15
N ASP A 39 11.96 -10.11 1.35
CA ASP A 39 13.13 -10.80 0.81
C ASP A 39 13.21 -10.77 -0.73
N LYS A 40 12.07 -10.64 -1.42
CA LYS A 40 11.98 -10.64 -2.90
C LYS A 40 12.51 -9.37 -3.56
N ILE A 41 12.70 -8.32 -2.79
CA ILE A 41 13.21 -7.03 -3.30
C ILE A 41 14.60 -6.69 -2.73
N ARG A 42 15.27 -7.66 -2.13
CA ARG A 42 16.67 -7.48 -1.72
C ARG A 42 17.55 -7.22 -2.93
N GLY A 43 18.39 -6.18 -2.84
CA GLY A 43 19.27 -5.77 -3.93
C GLY A 43 18.63 -4.90 -4.99
N CYS A 44 17.32 -4.59 -4.89
CA CYS A 44 16.71 -3.57 -5.72
C CYS A 44 17.32 -2.20 -5.43
N GLU A 45 17.57 -1.42 -6.48
CA GLU A 45 18.24 -0.13 -6.40
C GLU A 45 17.27 1.06 -6.33
N ARG A 46 16.11 0.94 -6.98
CA ARG A 46 15.09 2.00 -7.04
C ARG A 46 13.72 1.46 -6.66
N ILE A 47 13.30 1.78 -5.46
CA ILE A 47 12.04 1.28 -4.88
C ILE A 47 11.02 2.41 -4.81
N LEU A 48 9.83 2.18 -5.40
CA LEU A 48 8.68 3.07 -5.25
C LEU A 48 7.77 2.56 -4.14
N LEU A 49 7.48 3.39 -3.16
CA LEU A 49 6.63 3.05 -2.01
C LEU A 49 5.36 3.91 -2.02
N ILE A 50 4.19 3.26 -2.06
CA ILE A 50 2.87 3.89 -2.17
C ILE A 50 1.95 3.36 -1.07
N GLY A 51 1.14 4.24 -0.46
CA GLY A 51 0.16 3.83 0.54
C GLY A 51 0.74 3.46 1.90
N GLU A 52 2.02 3.68 2.10
CA GLU A 52 2.68 3.49 3.41
C GLU A 52 2.08 4.42 4.45
N GLY A 53 1.49 3.87 5.50
CA GLY A 53 0.85 4.64 6.56
C GLY A 53 1.83 5.55 7.30
N ARG A 54 2.50 5.02 8.34
CA ARG A 54 3.37 5.76 9.26
C ARG A 54 4.87 5.41 9.12
N GLY A 55 5.31 4.94 7.97
CA GLY A 55 6.72 4.68 7.71
C GLY A 55 7.27 3.35 8.23
N ARG A 56 6.41 2.43 8.65
CA ARG A 56 6.86 1.13 9.17
C ARG A 56 7.55 0.28 8.11
N LEU A 57 7.03 0.24 6.87
CA LEU A 57 7.69 -0.47 5.79
C LEU A 57 8.91 0.30 5.30
N PHE A 58 8.84 1.64 5.21
CA PHE A 58 9.99 2.47 4.88
C PHE A 58 11.17 2.18 5.82
N THR A 59 10.91 2.11 7.14
CA THR A 59 11.94 1.77 8.13
C THR A 59 12.55 0.39 7.89
N GLU A 60 11.77 -0.61 7.50
CA GLU A 60 12.30 -1.94 7.18
C GLU A 60 13.08 -1.94 5.84
N LEU A 61 12.60 -1.19 4.85
CA LEU A 61 13.28 -1.07 3.54
C LEU A 61 14.67 -0.46 3.68
N ILE A 62 14.85 0.61 4.45
CA ILE A 62 16.16 1.24 4.64
C ILE A 62 17.16 0.33 5.38
N LYS A 63 16.67 -0.59 6.21
CA LYS A 63 17.50 -1.59 6.89
C LYS A 63 17.91 -2.75 5.97
N THR A 64 17.00 -3.19 5.11
CA THR A 64 17.19 -4.38 4.27
C THR A 64 17.81 -4.08 2.91
N ASN A 65 17.66 -2.84 2.42
CA ASN A 65 18.13 -2.35 1.12
C ASN A 65 18.95 -1.07 1.29
N THR A 66 20.07 -1.15 1.99
CA THR A 66 20.87 0.00 2.44
C THR A 66 21.43 0.88 1.30
N GLY A 67 21.53 0.33 0.07
CA GLY A 67 21.97 1.06 -1.12
C GLY A 67 20.83 1.59 -1.99
N ALA A 68 19.57 1.25 -1.70
CA ALA A 68 18.45 1.59 -2.55
C ALA A 68 18.02 3.06 -2.40
N ILE A 69 17.61 3.65 -3.51
CA ILE A 69 16.90 4.93 -3.53
C ILE A 69 15.40 4.64 -3.41
N ILE A 70 14.80 4.97 -2.27
CA ILE A 70 13.36 4.80 -2.04
C ILE A 70 12.67 6.11 -2.37
N THR A 71 11.67 6.05 -3.26
CA THR A 71 10.76 7.16 -3.54
C THR A 71 9.43 6.88 -2.84
N LEU A 72 9.14 7.64 -1.79
CA LEU A 72 7.90 7.56 -1.03
C LEU A 72 6.90 8.59 -1.57
N VAL A 73 5.77 8.12 -2.10
CA VAL A 73 4.70 8.97 -2.64
C VAL A 73 3.50 8.95 -1.70
N LYS A 74 3.10 10.11 -1.21
CA LYS A 74 2.01 10.26 -0.25
C LYS A 74 1.33 11.61 -0.38
N SER A 75 0.00 11.65 -0.38
CA SER A 75 -0.79 12.88 -0.47
C SER A 75 -0.87 13.66 0.85
N SER A 76 -0.67 13.02 2.00
CA SER A 76 -0.70 13.66 3.30
C SER A 76 0.69 14.18 3.69
N GLU A 77 0.82 15.50 3.79
CA GLU A 77 2.06 16.16 4.22
C GLU A 77 2.36 15.88 5.71
N ALA A 78 1.32 15.84 6.55
CA ALA A 78 1.47 15.54 7.97
C ALA A 78 2.08 14.15 8.21
N MET A 79 1.59 13.12 7.48
CA MET A 79 2.16 11.78 7.59
C MET A 79 3.57 11.69 6.99
N LEU A 80 3.88 12.42 5.92
CA LEU A 80 5.24 12.51 5.36
C LEU A 80 6.21 13.12 6.37
N SER A 81 5.80 14.20 7.03
CA SER A 81 6.56 14.86 8.07
C SER A 81 6.78 13.94 9.28
N GLU A 82 5.76 13.17 9.68
CA GLU A 82 5.88 12.19 10.75
C GLU A 82 6.92 11.10 10.41
N ILE A 83 6.91 10.59 9.18
CA ILE A 83 7.90 9.60 8.71
C ILE A 83 9.31 10.20 8.76
N LYS A 84 9.50 11.41 8.25
CA LYS A 84 10.80 12.09 8.29
C LYS A 84 11.30 12.30 9.72
N ASN A 85 10.43 12.75 10.61
CA ASN A 85 10.76 13.02 12.01
C ASN A 85 11.08 11.73 12.81
N SER A 86 10.47 10.61 12.45
CA SER A 86 10.69 9.31 13.10
C SER A 86 11.89 8.54 12.54
N THR A 87 12.46 8.99 11.41
CA THR A 87 13.60 8.34 10.75
C THR A 87 14.87 9.14 11.04
N PRO A 88 15.98 8.48 11.46
CA PRO A 88 17.27 9.17 11.67
C PRO A 88 17.71 9.94 10.41
N SER A 89 18.19 11.17 10.60
CA SER A 89 18.48 12.11 9.51
C SER A 89 19.52 11.58 8.48
N TYR A 90 20.50 10.81 8.93
CA TYR A 90 21.51 10.20 8.05
C TYR A 90 20.92 9.15 7.07
N ASN A 91 19.73 8.65 7.35
CA ASN A 91 19.03 7.70 6.47
C ASN A 91 18.08 8.40 5.48
N LEU A 92 17.93 9.73 5.54
CA LEU A 92 16.95 10.45 4.71
C LEU A 92 17.54 11.00 3.41
N SER A 93 18.83 11.31 3.39
CA SER A 93 19.51 12.07 2.32
C SER A 93 19.43 11.43 0.94
N ASN A 94 19.35 10.11 0.88
CA ASN A 94 19.33 9.34 -0.36
C ASN A 94 17.92 8.93 -0.82
N HIS A 95 16.88 9.41 -0.14
CA HIS A 95 15.50 9.01 -0.45
C HIS A 95 14.65 10.22 -0.89
N ASN A 96 13.65 9.95 -1.72
CA ASN A 96 12.75 10.96 -2.24
C ASN A 96 11.41 10.91 -1.50
N PHE A 97 10.98 12.03 -0.94
CA PHE A 97 9.68 12.18 -0.25
C PHE A 97 8.81 13.12 -1.07
N ILE A 98 7.81 12.56 -1.73
CA ILE A 98 6.96 13.26 -2.70
C ILE A 98 5.57 13.46 -2.09
N ASN A 99 5.20 14.71 -1.85
CA ASN A 99 3.86 15.08 -1.39
C ASN A 99 2.92 15.29 -2.59
N LEU A 100 2.46 14.21 -3.18
CA LEU A 100 1.48 14.18 -4.26
C LEU A 100 0.55 12.99 -4.10
N SER A 101 -0.62 13.05 -4.73
CA SER A 101 -1.41 11.84 -4.95
C SER A 101 -0.66 10.93 -5.93
N PHE A 102 -0.88 9.61 -5.83
CA PHE A 102 -0.31 8.70 -6.82
C PHE A 102 -0.85 9.00 -8.24
N GLU A 103 -2.05 9.54 -8.35
CA GLU A 103 -2.67 9.94 -9.61
C GLU A 103 -1.90 11.08 -10.29
N ASP A 104 -1.39 12.04 -9.53
CA ASP A 104 -0.63 13.21 -10.02
C ASP A 104 0.87 12.94 -10.13
N PHE A 105 1.38 11.95 -9.40
CA PHE A 105 2.80 11.61 -9.40
C PHE A 105 3.25 11.16 -10.79
N LYS A 106 4.38 11.68 -11.24
CA LYS A 106 5.07 11.28 -12.48
C LYS A 106 6.53 11.01 -12.16
N SER A 107 7.09 9.97 -12.75
CA SER A 107 8.50 9.63 -12.62
C SER A 107 9.18 9.66 -13.98
N PHE A 108 10.40 10.22 -14.04
CA PHE A 108 11.29 10.13 -15.19
C PHE A 108 12.17 8.88 -15.13
N HIS A 109 12.24 8.24 -13.99
CA HIS A 109 12.98 7.01 -13.77
C HIS A 109 12.02 5.83 -13.66
N LYS A 110 12.48 4.67 -14.05
CA LYS A 110 11.82 3.42 -13.80
C LYS A 110 12.29 2.82 -12.47
N TYR A 111 11.44 1.96 -11.91
CA TYR A 111 11.66 1.28 -10.64
C TYR A 111 11.82 -0.21 -10.86
N ASP A 112 12.77 -0.81 -10.19
CA ASP A 112 12.98 -2.25 -10.15
C ASP A 112 12.14 -2.95 -9.07
N ALA A 113 11.60 -2.17 -8.12
CA ALA A 113 10.58 -2.64 -7.19
C ALA A 113 9.52 -1.57 -6.90
N VAL A 114 8.28 -2.01 -6.70
CA VAL A 114 7.17 -1.19 -6.20
C VAL A 114 6.52 -1.89 -5.02
N CYS A 115 6.26 -1.16 -3.95
CA CYS A 115 5.50 -1.64 -2.79
C CYS A 115 4.22 -0.82 -2.65
N THR A 116 3.07 -1.49 -2.60
CA THR A 116 1.77 -0.88 -2.30
C THR A 116 1.20 -1.48 -1.03
N CYS A 117 0.79 -0.64 -0.07
CA CYS A 117 0.38 -1.09 1.25
C CYS A 117 -0.96 -0.47 1.65
N PHE A 118 -2.01 -1.29 1.71
CA PHE A 118 -3.37 -0.88 2.10
C PHE A 118 -3.78 0.37 1.33
N PHE A 119 -3.65 0.26 0.01
CA PHE A 119 -3.78 1.38 -0.90
C PHE A 119 -4.92 1.20 -1.91
N TRP A 120 -5.00 0.04 -2.56
CA TRP A 120 -5.96 -0.18 -3.63
C TRP A 120 -7.39 -0.38 -3.13
N ASP A 121 -7.57 -0.83 -1.90
CA ASP A 121 -8.87 -1.00 -1.23
C ASP A 121 -9.65 0.30 -1.06
N CYS A 122 -8.97 1.45 -1.17
CA CYS A 122 -9.57 2.78 -1.08
C CYS A 122 -10.25 3.26 -2.36
N PHE A 123 -10.01 2.62 -3.51
CA PHE A 123 -10.40 3.12 -4.82
C PHE A 123 -11.46 2.28 -5.53
N GLU A 124 -12.18 2.93 -6.45
CA GLU A 124 -13.07 2.23 -7.39
C GLU A 124 -12.26 1.50 -8.47
N ILE A 125 -12.85 0.42 -9.03
CA ILE A 125 -12.22 -0.45 -10.03
C ILE A 125 -11.61 0.29 -11.22
N LYS A 126 -12.24 1.36 -11.70
CA LYS A 126 -11.74 2.18 -12.82
C LYS A 126 -10.41 2.85 -12.46
N LYS A 127 -10.31 3.41 -11.25
CA LYS A 127 -9.09 4.04 -10.75
C LYS A 127 -7.99 3.03 -10.47
N ILE A 128 -8.34 1.87 -9.90
CA ILE A 128 -7.40 0.76 -9.71
C ILE A 128 -6.78 0.35 -11.06
N LYS A 129 -7.61 0.07 -12.07
CA LYS A 129 -7.12 -0.32 -13.41
C LYS A 129 -6.21 0.75 -14.04
N SER A 130 -6.57 2.02 -13.97
CA SER A 130 -5.74 3.11 -14.50
C SER A 130 -4.44 3.26 -13.71
N GLY A 131 -4.49 3.14 -12.38
CA GLY A 131 -3.34 3.23 -11.49
C GLY A 131 -2.36 2.07 -11.70
N LEU A 132 -2.85 0.83 -11.83
CA LEU A 132 -2.01 -0.34 -12.10
C LEU A 132 -1.29 -0.23 -13.45
N ARG A 133 -1.98 0.22 -14.52
CA ARG A 133 -1.36 0.47 -15.82
C ARG A 133 -0.31 1.58 -15.76
N LYS A 134 -0.58 2.63 -14.99
CA LYS A 134 0.38 3.70 -14.75
C LYS A 134 1.60 3.19 -14.00
N MET A 135 1.39 2.41 -12.95
CA MET A 135 2.45 1.78 -12.16
C MET A 135 3.33 0.88 -13.04
N HIS A 136 2.71 0.04 -13.86
CA HIS A 136 3.43 -0.85 -14.79
C HIS A 136 4.35 -0.07 -15.73
N LYS A 137 3.90 1.08 -16.28
CA LYS A 137 4.73 1.92 -17.16
C LYS A 137 5.94 2.54 -16.45
N MET A 138 5.90 2.67 -15.13
CA MET A 138 7.01 3.20 -14.33
C MET A 138 7.94 2.09 -13.82
N MET A 139 7.69 0.83 -14.15
CA MET A 139 8.51 -0.31 -13.73
C MET A 139 9.43 -0.75 -14.85
N GLU A 140 10.58 -1.32 -14.48
CA GLU A 140 11.44 -2.05 -15.40
C GLU A 140 10.79 -3.37 -15.82
N SER A 141 11.33 -4.01 -16.88
CA SER A 141 10.98 -5.39 -17.20
C SER A 141 11.41 -6.31 -16.05
N ASP A 142 10.59 -7.29 -15.73
CA ASP A 142 10.81 -8.22 -14.60
C ASP A 142 10.89 -7.57 -13.20
N ALA A 143 10.52 -6.28 -13.10
CA ALA A 143 10.47 -5.58 -11.82
C ALA A 143 9.44 -6.22 -10.87
N VAL A 144 9.74 -6.13 -9.58
CA VAL A 144 8.93 -6.74 -8.52
C VAL A 144 7.84 -5.78 -8.03
N TRP A 145 6.61 -6.28 -7.89
CA TRP A 145 5.57 -5.58 -7.16
C TRP A 145 5.14 -6.37 -5.92
N LEU A 146 5.36 -5.79 -4.75
CA LEU A 146 4.85 -6.28 -3.47
C LEU A 146 3.56 -5.54 -3.15
N ASN A 147 2.45 -6.28 -3.02
CA ASN A 147 1.16 -5.75 -2.57
C ASN A 147 0.80 -6.32 -1.21
N SER A 148 0.35 -5.46 -0.32
CA SER A 148 -0.24 -5.85 0.96
C SER A 148 -1.57 -5.13 1.10
N ASP A 149 -2.67 -5.86 1.20
CA ASP A 149 -3.98 -5.25 1.18
C ASP A 149 -5.02 -6.08 1.93
N PHE A 150 -6.19 -5.48 2.17
CA PHE A 150 -7.34 -6.23 2.64
C PHE A 150 -7.82 -7.18 1.54
N ALA A 151 -8.05 -8.43 1.92
CA ALA A 151 -8.52 -9.43 1.00
C ALA A 151 -9.27 -10.55 1.75
N ILE A 152 -10.31 -11.11 1.12
CA ILE A 152 -11.10 -12.19 1.71
C ILE A 152 -10.57 -13.52 1.18
N ASN A 153 -10.05 -14.34 2.09
CA ASN A 153 -9.69 -15.71 1.76
C ASN A 153 -10.97 -16.56 1.61
N THR A 154 -11.27 -16.97 0.38
CA THR A 154 -12.42 -17.84 0.08
C THR A 154 -12.16 -19.32 0.35
N GLN A 155 -10.91 -19.70 0.63
CA GLN A 155 -10.51 -21.07 0.96
C GLN A 155 -10.57 -21.37 2.47
N THR A 156 -10.90 -20.37 3.30
CA THR A 156 -11.06 -20.53 4.73
C THR A 156 -12.46 -21.08 5.08
N SER A 157 -12.68 -21.45 6.35
CA SER A 157 -14.00 -21.91 6.78
C SER A 157 -15.09 -20.85 6.54
N VAL A 158 -16.33 -21.30 6.36
CA VAL A 158 -17.48 -20.42 6.13
C VAL A 158 -17.62 -19.37 7.25
N PHE A 159 -17.36 -19.78 8.49
CA PHE A 159 -17.41 -18.88 9.66
C PHE A 159 -16.38 -17.75 9.55
N TYR A 160 -15.11 -18.05 9.28
CA TYR A 160 -14.09 -17.02 9.11
C TYR A 160 -14.35 -16.15 7.88
N SER A 161 -14.79 -16.72 6.77
CA SER A 161 -15.17 -15.94 5.58
C SER A 161 -16.30 -14.95 5.89
N TYR A 162 -17.29 -15.34 6.67
CA TYR A 162 -18.35 -14.44 7.12
C TYR A 162 -17.82 -13.33 8.02
N LEU A 163 -17.01 -13.70 9.04
CA LEU A 163 -16.39 -12.73 9.95
C LEU A 163 -15.52 -11.71 9.20
N HIS A 164 -14.72 -12.17 8.24
CA HIS A 164 -13.91 -11.29 7.39
C HIS A 164 -14.76 -10.28 6.60
N LYS A 165 -15.91 -10.73 6.03
CA LYS A 165 -16.84 -9.83 5.34
C LYS A 165 -17.43 -8.78 6.27
N VAL A 166 -17.76 -9.14 7.51
CA VAL A 166 -18.27 -8.21 8.53
C VAL A 166 -17.19 -7.18 8.89
N VAL A 167 -15.97 -7.63 9.20
CA VAL A 167 -14.84 -6.74 9.54
C VAL A 167 -14.58 -5.74 8.41
N ILE A 168 -14.46 -6.21 7.16
CA ILE A 168 -14.22 -5.33 6.00
C ILE A 168 -15.37 -4.35 5.81
N ARG A 169 -16.63 -4.79 5.99
CA ARG A 169 -17.80 -3.88 5.85
C ARG A 169 -17.77 -2.78 6.91
N LEU A 170 -17.42 -3.11 8.15
CA LEU A 170 -17.29 -2.13 9.23
C LEU A 170 -16.15 -1.14 8.95
N LEU A 171 -15.00 -1.62 8.50
CA LEU A 171 -13.86 -0.77 8.10
C LEU A 171 -14.24 0.17 6.94
N HIS A 172 -14.82 -0.36 5.87
CA HIS A 172 -15.27 0.46 4.75
C HIS A 172 -16.29 1.52 5.18
N HIS A 173 -17.25 1.15 6.04
CA HIS A 173 -18.22 2.11 6.56
C HIS A 173 -17.53 3.22 7.37
N PHE A 174 -16.61 2.85 8.27
CA PHE A 174 -15.83 3.79 9.05
C PHE A 174 -15.02 4.75 8.14
N PHE A 175 -14.27 4.22 7.18
CA PHE A 175 -13.47 5.03 6.27
C PHE A 175 -14.31 5.88 5.32
N LYS A 176 -15.46 5.38 4.88
CA LYS A 176 -16.38 6.14 4.03
C LYS A 176 -16.93 7.36 4.76
N LEU A 177 -17.24 7.23 6.06
CA LEU A 177 -17.74 8.33 6.87
C LEU A 177 -16.65 9.36 7.22
N ASN A 178 -15.41 8.91 7.43
CA ASN A 178 -14.34 9.74 8.00
C ASN A 178 -13.30 10.19 6.95
N CYS A 179 -13.08 9.42 5.89
CA CYS A 179 -12.03 9.66 4.89
C CYS A 179 -12.57 9.75 3.47
N LYS A 180 -13.90 9.66 3.29
CA LYS A 180 -14.58 9.71 1.97
C LYS A 180 -13.93 8.80 0.93
N ILE A 181 -13.53 7.58 1.33
CA ILE A 181 -13.01 6.61 0.37
C ILE A 181 -14.05 6.33 -0.72
N GLU A 182 -13.58 6.14 -1.95
CA GLU A 182 -14.44 5.91 -3.12
C GLU A 182 -14.93 4.47 -3.21
N ALA A 183 -14.17 3.53 -2.64
CA ALA A 183 -14.48 2.11 -2.72
C ALA A 183 -15.84 1.78 -2.11
N ASN A 184 -16.67 1.11 -2.88
CA ASN A 184 -17.95 0.58 -2.40
C ASN A 184 -17.85 -0.90 -2.00
N LYS A 185 -16.85 -1.61 -2.50
CA LYS A 185 -16.56 -3.02 -2.20
C LYS A 185 -15.08 -3.30 -2.41
N LEU A 186 -14.58 -4.28 -1.68
CA LEU A 186 -13.24 -4.81 -1.89
C LEU A 186 -13.13 -5.44 -3.29
N GLN A 187 -12.06 -5.11 -4.02
CA GLN A 187 -11.75 -5.66 -5.34
C GLN A 187 -10.69 -6.75 -5.24
N ASP A 188 -10.74 -7.71 -6.14
CA ASP A 188 -9.65 -8.69 -6.23
C ASP A 188 -8.49 -8.12 -7.05
N ILE A 189 -7.44 -7.71 -6.35
CA ILE A 189 -6.23 -7.14 -6.96
C ILE A 189 -5.49 -8.15 -7.85
N LEU A 190 -5.63 -9.44 -7.61
CA LEU A 190 -5.04 -10.47 -8.46
C LEU A 190 -5.48 -10.32 -9.92
N LEU A 191 -6.80 -10.38 -10.15
CA LEU A 191 -7.35 -10.30 -11.51
C LEU A 191 -7.02 -8.97 -12.18
N LEU A 192 -7.10 -7.87 -11.42
CA LEU A 192 -6.79 -6.53 -11.93
C LEU A 192 -5.31 -6.35 -12.25
N GLY A 193 -4.42 -6.97 -11.46
CA GLY A 193 -2.98 -7.00 -11.69
C GLY A 193 -2.64 -7.75 -12.97
N GLU A 194 -3.19 -8.96 -13.15
CA GLU A 194 -2.96 -9.77 -14.35
C GLU A 194 -3.44 -9.08 -15.62
N ASP A 195 -4.61 -8.43 -15.58
CA ASP A 195 -5.16 -7.59 -16.67
C ASP A 195 -4.29 -6.34 -16.97
N SER A 196 -3.42 -5.95 -16.03
CA SER A 196 -2.61 -4.74 -16.11
C SER A 196 -1.13 -5.00 -16.42
N GLY A 197 -0.75 -6.24 -16.75
CA GLY A 197 0.61 -6.58 -17.15
C GLY A 197 1.48 -7.19 -16.05
N PHE A 198 0.87 -7.61 -14.95
CA PHE A 198 1.58 -8.30 -13.86
C PHE A 198 1.32 -9.80 -13.88
N ARG A 199 2.21 -10.59 -13.30
CA ARG A 199 2.06 -12.02 -13.09
C ARG A 199 2.26 -12.33 -11.62
N LEU A 200 1.24 -12.90 -10.98
CA LEU A 200 1.36 -13.35 -9.60
C LEU A 200 2.37 -14.50 -9.50
N GLN A 201 3.29 -14.38 -8.55
CA GLN A 201 4.26 -15.41 -8.20
C GLN A 201 3.89 -16.11 -6.88
N SER A 202 3.40 -15.32 -5.91
CA SER A 202 3.02 -15.85 -4.60
C SER A 202 1.94 -14.98 -3.96
N ARG A 203 0.98 -15.63 -3.29
CA ARG A 203 0.01 -14.96 -2.41
C ARG A 203 0.01 -15.69 -1.06
N ARG A 204 0.08 -14.93 0.02
CA ARG A 204 -0.07 -15.43 1.38
C ARG A 204 -1.21 -14.74 2.09
N TRP A 205 -2.07 -15.53 2.64
CA TRP A 205 -3.19 -15.10 3.47
C TRP A 205 -2.77 -15.04 4.92
N HIS A 206 -3.20 -14.01 5.63
CA HIS A 206 -3.08 -14.02 7.08
C HIS A 206 -3.97 -15.13 7.66
N PRO A 207 -3.51 -15.88 8.68
CA PRO A 207 -4.26 -17.04 9.20
C PRO A 207 -5.67 -16.71 9.70
N THR A 208 -5.86 -15.53 10.31
CA THR A 208 -7.10 -15.16 11.00
C THR A 208 -7.73 -13.84 10.58
N LEU A 209 -7.02 -13.01 9.82
CA LEU A 209 -7.48 -11.67 9.42
C LEU A 209 -7.68 -11.58 7.90
N PRO A 210 -8.59 -10.69 7.43
CA PRO A 210 -8.86 -10.50 6.01
C PRO A 210 -7.78 -9.64 5.35
N ILE A 211 -6.54 -10.09 5.40
CA ILE A 211 -5.37 -9.44 4.79
C ILE A 211 -4.52 -10.46 4.03
N SER A 212 -3.91 -10.01 2.96
CA SER A 212 -2.95 -10.80 2.17
C SER A 212 -1.68 -10.03 1.91
N SER A 213 -0.62 -10.78 1.65
CA SER A 213 0.63 -10.31 1.07
C SER A 213 0.85 -11.00 -0.26
N GLU A 214 1.16 -10.25 -1.30
CA GLU A 214 1.25 -10.72 -2.67
C GLU A 214 2.56 -10.27 -3.30
N PHE A 215 3.12 -11.16 -4.08
CA PHE A 215 4.33 -10.94 -4.86
C PHE A 215 4.01 -11.14 -6.34
N PHE A 216 4.16 -10.07 -7.13
CA PHE A 216 4.00 -10.05 -8.58
C PHE A 216 5.32 -9.70 -9.26
N VAL A 217 5.41 -10.09 -10.54
CA VAL A 217 6.47 -9.66 -11.46
C VAL A 217 5.83 -8.96 -12.65
N SER A 218 6.44 -7.85 -13.10
CA SER A 218 6.08 -7.14 -14.33
C SER A 218 6.33 -8.04 -15.54
N LYS A 219 5.40 -8.06 -16.50
CA LYS A 219 5.55 -8.80 -17.77
C LYS A 219 6.27 -7.93 -18.79
#